data_bca3e5de60f843d3f77087bfa880b7ee
#
_entry.id   bca3e5de60f843d3f77087bfa880b7ee
#
_cell.length_a   1.000
_cell.length_b   1.000
_cell.length_c   1.000
_cell.angle_alpha   90.00
_cell.angle_beta   90.00
_cell.angle_gamma   90.00
#
_symmetry.space_group_name_H-M   'P 1'
#
loop_
_entity.id
_entity.type
_entity.pdbx_description
1 polymer ?
#
loop_
_entity_poly.entity_id
_entity_poly.type
_entity_poly.pdbx_seq_one_letter_code
_entity_poly.pdbx_strand_id
1 'polypeptide(L)'
;MNAEEALAGLEIETPSWGYGDSGTWFAVFQHPGRPRDVFEKLDDAAEVHRLTGAAGAVALHFPWDHVDDLSAVRAHAEAAGLRIGAVNPNLFQESEYMLGSITHPDESVRRTAVDHMLECIEIAAELGSTAQSLWLADGTNYAGQDDLRARRRRMLAALQEVYAALPDDQELLLEYKFFEPAFYATDLADWGSSLLICQKLGPRAKVLVDMGHHAQGANIEQIVAILDEEGRLGGFHFNNRKYADDDVIAGSVNPFELFLVFCELAASSGPLPRLTIDQSHNVEAKVEAMVLSVVNIQEAYAKALLVDRAALSERQEAGDVLGAHEVLLDAFRTDVRPLCARVRAAKGAAEDPVAALRAGGYVARIVRDRGATVETAGGWGR
;
A
#
# COMPACT_ATOMS: atom_id res chain seq x y z
N MET A 1 4.27 26.39 2.51
CA MET A 1 4.73 25.57 1.37
C MET A 1 3.77 25.82 0.22
N ASN A 2 4.25 26.13 -0.99
CA ASN A 2 3.35 26.25 -2.13
C ASN A 2 3.02 24.87 -2.72
N ALA A 3 2.01 24.79 -3.60
CA ALA A 3 1.55 23.51 -4.15
C ALA A 3 2.64 22.78 -4.97
N GLU A 4 3.51 23.49 -5.67
CA GLU A 4 4.62 22.90 -6.43
C GLU A 4 5.67 22.28 -5.49
N GLU A 5 6.03 22.97 -4.41
CA GLU A 5 6.96 22.45 -3.41
C GLU A 5 6.41 21.22 -2.68
N ALA A 6 5.11 21.26 -2.28
CA ALA A 6 4.46 20.14 -1.64
C ALA A 6 4.40 18.91 -2.57
N LEU A 7 4.00 19.12 -3.82
CA LEU A 7 3.94 18.06 -4.82
C LEU A 7 5.32 17.51 -5.19
N ALA A 8 6.36 18.35 -5.20
CA ALA A 8 7.74 17.91 -5.42
C ALA A 8 8.26 17.02 -4.27
N GLY A 9 7.77 17.26 -3.05
CA GLY A 9 8.07 16.43 -1.87
C GLY A 9 7.26 15.14 -1.77
N LEU A 10 6.30 14.91 -2.67
CA LEU A 10 5.52 13.68 -2.66
C LEU A 10 6.41 12.47 -2.96
N GLU A 11 6.39 11.50 -2.07
CA GLU A 11 7.04 10.21 -2.24
C GLU A 11 6.00 9.09 -2.12
N ILE A 12 6.03 8.19 -3.09
CA ILE A 12 5.15 7.03 -3.19
C ILE A 12 5.99 5.78 -3.13
N GLU A 13 5.55 4.81 -2.39
CA GLU A 13 6.13 3.49 -2.28
C GLU A 13 5.40 2.54 -3.22
N THR A 14 6.14 1.80 -4.06
CA THR A 14 5.55 0.79 -4.94
C THR A 14 5.76 -0.61 -4.36
N PRO A 15 4.80 -1.53 -4.50
CA PRO A 15 4.92 -2.88 -3.99
C PRO A 15 5.74 -3.76 -4.94
N SER A 16 6.70 -4.51 -4.42
CA SER A 16 7.48 -5.49 -5.20
C SER A 16 6.57 -6.52 -5.87
N TRP A 17 5.53 -6.95 -5.16
CA TRP A 17 4.55 -7.94 -5.65
C TRP A 17 3.70 -7.41 -6.80
N GLY A 18 3.46 -6.12 -6.90
CA GLY A 18 2.74 -5.50 -8.02
C GLY A 18 3.47 -5.60 -9.36
N TYR A 19 4.77 -5.86 -9.37
CA TYR A 19 5.56 -6.13 -10.58
C TYR A 19 5.60 -7.63 -10.94
N GLY A 20 5.43 -8.51 -9.95
CA GLY A 20 5.45 -9.96 -10.10
C GLY A 20 4.10 -10.55 -10.50
N ASP A 21 4.08 -11.86 -10.76
CA ASP A 21 2.86 -12.65 -10.91
C ASP A 21 2.43 -13.21 -9.56
N SER A 22 2.23 -12.34 -8.59
CA SER A 22 1.78 -12.64 -7.24
C SER A 22 0.46 -11.94 -6.94
N GLY A 23 -0.30 -12.50 -6.03
CA GLY A 23 -1.57 -11.96 -5.60
C GLY A 23 -2.18 -12.84 -4.51
N THR A 24 -3.16 -12.32 -3.79
CA THR A 24 -3.86 -13.01 -2.72
C THR A 24 -5.03 -13.84 -3.22
N TRP A 25 -5.45 -13.65 -4.46
CA TRP A 25 -6.56 -14.33 -5.10
C TRP A 25 -6.15 -15.69 -5.69
N PHE A 26 -6.94 -16.23 -6.58
CA PHE A 26 -6.72 -17.49 -7.31
C PHE A 26 -5.32 -17.59 -7.93
N ALA A 27 -5.16 -18.47 -8.90
CA ALA A 27 -3.97 -18.45 -9.74
C ALA A 27 -3.93 -17.15 -10.56
N VAL A 28 -2.85 -16.40 -10.44
CA VAL A 28 -2.64 -15.21 -11.28
C VAL A 28 -2.20 -15.59 -12.67
N PHE A 29 -2.60 -14.80 -13.66
CA PHE A 29 -2.14 -14.98 -15.04
C PHE A 29 -0.66 -14.62 -15.15
N GLN A 30 0.09 -15.44 -15.85
CA GLN A 30 1.50 -15.17 -16.07
C GLN A 30 1.69 -14.16 -17.20
N HIS A 31 2.55 -13.17 -16.97
CA HIS A 31 2.85 -12.13 -17.94
C HIS A 31 4.20 -12.36 -18.62
N PRO A 32 4.31 -12.17 -19.94
CA PRO A 32 5.62 -12.08 -20.60
C PRO A 32 6.47 -10.96 -20.03
N GLY A 33 7.75 -11.22 -19.79
CA GLY A 33 8.66 -10.21 -19.23
C GLY A 33 8.52 -9.98 -17.73
N ARG A 34 7.78 -10.85 -17.02
CA ARG A 34 7.70 -10.80 -15.57
C ARG A 34 9.09 -10.84 -14.92
N PRO A 35 9.30 -10.13 -13.80
CA PRO A 35 10.54 -10.22 -13.06
C PRO A 35 10.70 -11.62 -12.46
N ARG A 36 11.94 -12.13 -12.48
CA ARG A 36 12.31 -13.47 -12.01
C ARG A 36 12.77 -13.48 -10.55
N ASP A 37 13.22 -12.33 -10.07
CA ASP A 37 13.75 -12.14 -8.73
C ASP A 37 13.51 -10.69 -8.23
N VAL A 38 13.96 -10.41 -7.01
CA VAL A 38 13.82 -9.09 -6.39
C VAL A 38 14.60 -8.00 -7.15
N PHE A 39 15.73 -8.34 -7.76
CA PHE A 39 16.54 -7.36 -8.50
C PHE A 39 15.82 -6.86 -9.75
N GLU A 40 15.20 -7.75 -10.50
CA GLU A 40 14.39 -7.38 -11.65
C GLU A 40 13.12 -6.62 -11.26
N LYS A 41 12.53 -6.88 -10.06
CA LYS A 41 11.43 -6.07 -9.51
C LYS A 41 11.91 -4.65 -9.19
N LEU A 42 13.09 -4.51 -8.62
CA LEU A 42 13.71 -3.21 -8.36
C LEU A 42 14.05 -2.45 -9.65
N ASP A 43 14.48 -3.14 -10.71
CA ASP A 43 14.69 -2.52 -12.03
C ASP A 43 13.38 -1.97 -12.62
N ASP A 44 12.27 -2.71 -12.48
CA ASP A 44 10.95 -2.25 -12.92
C ASP A 44 10.47 -1.03 -12.08
N ALA A 45 10.70 -1.05 -10.77
CA ALA A 45 10.40 0.07 -9.88
C ALA A 45 11.26 1.31 -10.21
N ALA A 46 12.53 1.11 -10.54
CA ALA A 46 13.43 2.18 -10.95
C ALA A 46 12.94 2.85 -12.25
N GLU A 47 12.41 2.08 -13.20
CA GLU A 47 11.82 2.66 -14.41
C GLU A 47 10.57 3.50 -14.09
N VAL A 48 9.70 3.03 -13.17
CA VAL A 48 8.56 3.82 -12.69
C VAL A 48 9.03 5.10 -12.03
N HIS A 49 10.04 5.04 -11.15
CA HIS A 49 10.62 6.21 -10.50
C HIS A 49 11.22 7.18 -11.50
N ARG A 50 12.02 6.69 -12.43
CA ARG A 50 12.65 7.51 -13.49
C ARG A 50 11.62 8.29 -14.31
N LEU A 51 10.47 7.68 -14.60
CA LEU A 51 9.42 8.29 -15.40
C LEU A 51 8.57 9.28 -14.60
N THR A 52 8.31 8.99 -13.32
CA THR A 52 7.34 9.76 -12.50
C THR A 52 7.98 10.75 -11.54
N GLY A 53 9.23 10.53 -11.15
CA GLY A 53 9.95 11.32 -10.17
C GLY A 53 9.37 11.27 -8.75
N ALA A 54 8.44 10.35 -8.47
CA ALA A 54 7.74 10.27 -7.18
C ALA A 54 7.75 8.88 -6.54
N ALA A 55 8.09 7.82 -7.27
CA ALA A 55 8.08 6.43 -6.78
C ALA A 55 9.48 6.00 -6.27
N GLY A 56 10.02 6.74 -5.30
CA GLY A 56 11.40 6.55 -4.79
C GLY A 56 11.58 5.44 -3.78
N ALA A 57 10.53 4.69 -3.44
CA ALA A 57 10.59 3.62 -2.47
C ALA A 57 9.91 2.34 -2.97
N VAL A 58 10.37 1.18 -2.47
CA VAL A 58 9.80 -0.13 -2.81
C VAL A 58 9.55 -0.93 -1.55
N ALA A 59 8.30 -1.33 -1.32
CA ALA A 59 7.93 -2.29 -0.28
C ALA A 59 8.31 -3.70 -0.73
N LEU A 60 8.89 -4.49 0.17
CA LEU A 60 9.26 -5.87 -0.06
C LEU A 60 8.40 -6.82 0.75
N HIS A 61 8.19 -8.04 0.23
CA HIS A 61 7.37 -9.05 0.84
C HIS A 61 8.14 -10.34 1.07
N PHE A 62 8.21 -10.80 2.31
CA PHE A 62 8.97 -11.99 2.68
C PHE A 62 8.05 -13.18 2.99
N PRO A 63 8.36 -14.39 2.41
CA PRO A 63 9.61 -14.75 1.74
C PRO A 63 9.65 -14.51 0.21
N TRP A 64 8.69 -13.84 -0.40
CA TRP A 64 8.63 -13.69 -1.87
C TRP A 64 9.86 -12.96 -2.48
N ASP A 65 10.47 -12.05 -1.71
CA ASP A 65 11.64 -11.27 -2.12
C ASP A 65 12.92 -11.74 -1.42
N HIS A 66 12.89 -12.96 -0.83
CA HIS A 66 14.03 -13.49 -0.11
C HIS A 66 15.20 -13.80 -1.05
N VAL A 67 16.40 -13.41 -0.61
CA VAL A 67 17.70 -13.79 -1.17
C VAL A 67 18.69 -13.96 -0.02
N ASP A 68 19.75 -14.72 -0.25
CA ASP A 68 20.79 -14.98 0.77
C ASP A 68 21.59 -13.73 1.15
N ASP A 69 21.73 -12.75 0.22
CA ASP A 69 22.49 -11.51 0.41
C ASP A 69 21.55 -10.29 0.33
N LEU A 70 20.99 -9.91 1.47
CA LEU A 70 20.13 -8.72 1.61
C LEU A 70 20.90 -7.42 1.38
N SER A 71 22.20 -7.40 1.69
CA SER A 71 23.02 -6.21 1.46
C SER A 71 23.16 -5.89 -0.03
N ALA A 72 23.17 -6.91 -0.88
CA ALA A 72 23.16 -6.75 -2.34
C ALA A 72 21.82 -6.16 -2.83
N VAL A 73 20.68 -6.53 -2.23
CA VAL A 73 19.36 -5.95 -2.54
C VAL A 73 19.35 -4.46 -2.23
N ARG A 74 19.80 -4.10 -1.03
CA ARG A 74 19.89 -2.69 -0.61
C ARG A 74 20.81 -1.89 -1.54
N ALA A 75 22.00 -2.40 -1.83
CA ALA A 75 22.95 -1.72 -2.71
C ALA A 75 22.40 -1.55 -4.13
N HIS A 76 21.68 -2.55 -4.66
CA HIS A 76 21.04 -2.47 -5.98
C HIS A 76 19.94 -1.38 -5.99
N ALA A 77 19.08 -1.33 -4.98
CA ALA A 77 18.06 -0.29 -4.84
C ALA A 77 18.69 1.11 -4.79
N GLU A 78 19.70 1.30 -3.93
CA GLU A 78 20.42 2.58 -3.80
C GLU A 78 21.09 3.02 -5.12
N ALA A 79 21.72 2.08 -5.84
CA ALA A 79 22.33 2.35 -7.15
C ALA A 79 21.28 2.73 -8.22
N ALA A 80 20.06 2.24 -8.09
CA ALA A 80 18.93 2.58 -8.95
C ALA A 80 18.19 3.86 -8.53
N GLY A 81 18.64 4.55 -7.48
CA GLY A 81 17.99 5.74 -6.92
C GLY A 81 16.75 5.45 -6.09
N LEU A 82 16.62 4.23 -5.60
CA LEU A 82 15.51 3.77 -4.77
C LEU A 82 15.95 3.54 -3.33
N ARG A 83 15.01 3.58 -2.39
CA ARG A 83 15.17 3.04 -1.05
C ARG A 83 14.21 1.87 -0.82
N ILE A 84 14.54 1.01 0.14
CA ILE A 84 13.60 -0.01 0.58
C ILE A 84 12.57 0.65 1.52
N GLY A 85 11.31 0.40 1.23
CA GLY A 85 10.15 0.86 1.98
C GLY A 85 9.78 -0.09 3.12
N ALA A 86 8.48 -0.37 3.29
CA ALA A 86 8.02 -1.31 4.30
C ALA A 86 8.44 -2.75 3.99
N VAL A 87 8.69 -3.53 5.05
CA VAL A 87 8.85 -4.98 4.99
C VAL A 87 7.52 -5.64 5.40
N ASN A 88 7.04 -6.57 4.58
CA ASN A 88 5.74 -7.22 4.72
C ASN A 88 5.96 -8.74 4.94
N PRO A 89 5.75 -9.28 6.15
CA PRO A 89 5.81 -10.71 6.39
C PRO A 89 4.57 -11.42 5.84
N ASN A 90 4.77 -12.56 5.20
CA ASN A 90 3.67 -13.43 4.74
C ASN A 90 3.15 -14.28 5.92
N LEU A 91 1.92 -14.01 6.31
CA LEU A 91 1.25 -14.68 7.42
C LEU A 91 -0.04 -15.38 6.98
N PHE A 92 -0.16 -15.74 5.69
CA PHE A 92 -1.43 -16.19 5.13
C PHE A 92 -1.32 -17.33 4.11
N GLN A 93 -0.15 -17.60 3.52
CA GLN A 93 -0.03 -18.60 2.45
C GLN A 93 0.32 -20.00 2.92
N GLU A 94 0.96 -20.14 4.06
CA GLU A 94 1.35 -21.46 4.58
C GLU A 94 0.13 -22.29 4.94
N SER A 95 0.16 -23.58 4.58
CA SER A 95 -0.96 -24.49 4.82
C SER A 95 -1.32 -24.64 6.30
N GLU A 96 -0.36 -24.43 7.19
CA GLU A 96 -0.56 -24.45 8.63
C GLU A 96 -1.41 -23.27 9.15
N TYR A 97 -1.49 -22.15 8.38
CA TYR A 97 -2.30 -20.98 8.74
C TYR A 97 -3.80 -21.13 8.40
N MET A 98 -4.23 -22.31 8.02
CA MET A 98 -5.63 -22.60 7.66
C MET A 98 -6.66 -22.21 8.74
N LEU A 99 -6.27 -22.19 10.02
CA LEU A 99 -7.11 -21.75 11.14
C LEU A 99 -6.65 -20.38 11.73
N GLY A 100 -5.83 -19.66 11.01
CA GLY A 100 -5.19 -18.42 11.39
C GLY A 100 -3.69 -18.59 11.63
N SER A 101 -2.95 -17.49 11.66
CA SER A 101 -1.52 -17.43 11.97
C SER A 101 -1.31 -17.17 13.47
N ILE A 102 -1.30 -15.93 13.89
CA ILE A 102 -1.12 -15.52 15.29
C ILE A 102 -2.36 -15.76 16.17
N THR A 103 -3.50 -16.04 15.56
CA THR A 103 -4.75 -16.39 16.27
C THR A 103 -5.00 -17.89 16.33
N HIS A 104 -4.17 -18.72 15.69
CA HIS A 104 -4.31 -20.17 15.62
C HIS A 104 -4.47 -20.80 17.02
N PRO A 105 -5.33 -21.84 17.20
CA PRO A 105 -5.46 -22.52 18.49
C PRO A 105 -4.18 -23.23 18.93
N ASP A 106 -3.39 -23.78 18.00
CA ASP A 106 -2.11 -24.42 18.28
C ASP A 106 -1.02 -23.35 18.52
N GLU A 107 -0.31 -23.50 19.67
CA GLU A 107 0.75 -22.59 20.07
C GLU A 107 1.98 -22.67 19.14
N SER A 108 2.29 -23.84 18.62
CA SER A 108 3.44 -24.00 17.71
C SER A 108 3.27 -23.21 16.41
N VAL A 109 2.07 -23.22 15.84
CA VAL A 109 1.74 -22.43 14.64
C VAL A 109 1.84 -20.93 14.93
N ARG A 110 1.30 -20.48 16.08
CA ARG A 110 1.45 -19.08 16.49
C ARG A 110 2.91 -18.69 16.67
N ARG A 111 3.74 -19.60 17.21
CA ARG A 111 5.18 -19.36 17.39
C ARG A 111 5.88 -19.19 16.04
N THR A 112 5.62 -20.06 15.06
CA THR A 112 6.16 -19.93 13.70
C THR A 112 5.82 -18.55 13.11
N ALA A 113 4.58 -18.10 13.23
CA ALA A 113 4.16 -16.81 12.71
C ALA A 113 4.87 -15.61 13.42
N VAL A 114 5.00 -15.69 14.75
CA VAL A 114 5.71 -14.65 15.52
C VAL A 114 7.20 -14.65 15.18
N ASP A 115 7.84 -15.81 15.08
CA ASP A 115 9.25 -15.93 14.72
C ASP A 115 9.53 -15.32 13.34
N HIS A 116 8.64 -15.56 12.37
CA HIS A 116 8.75 -14.93 11.04
C HIS A 116 8.61 -13.41 11.09
N MET A 117 7.71 -12.87 11.91
CA MET A 117 7.62 -11.41 12.10
C MET A 117 8.88 -10.83 12.76
N LEU A 118 9.48 -11.55 13.73
CA LEU A 118 10.73 -11.14 14.37
C LEU A 118 11.91 -11.18 13.37
N GLU A 119 12.01 -12.23 12.55
CA GLU A 119 12.96 -12.29 11.44
C GLU A 119 12.80 -11.10 10.49
N CYS A 120 11.57 -10.74 10.14
CA CYS A 120 11.30 -9.59 9.27
C CYS A 120 11.71 -8.24 9.89
N ILE A 121 11.73 -8.11 11.22
CA ILE A 121 12.31 -6.93 11.90
C ILE A 121 13.82 -6.85 11.66
N GLU A 122 14.53 -7.97 11.74
CA GLU A 122 15.97 -8.04 11.48
C GLU A 122 16.26 -7.75 10.00
N ILE A 123 15.50 -8.33 9.09
CA ILE A 123 15.55 -8.05 7.65
C ILE A 123 15.31 -6.55 7.37
N ALA A 124 14.31 -5.95 8.00
CA ALA A 124 14.02 -4.52 7.84
C ALA A 124 15.22 -3.66 8.28
N ALA A 125 15.86 -3.99 9.40
CA ALA A 125 17.03 -3.27 9.88
C ALA A 125 18.22 -3.38 8.90
N GLU A 126 18.48 -4.56 8.34
CA GLU A 126 19.55 -4.78 7.35
C GLU A 126 19.30 -4.03 6.05
N LEU A 127 18.05 -4.02 5.59
CA LEU A 127 17.62 -3.30 4.39
C LEU A 127 17.50 -1.79 4.59
N GLY A 128 17.61 -1.28 5.83
CA GLY A 128 17.41 0.13 6.15
C GLY A 128 15.95 0.57 6.10
N SER A 129 15.01 -0.38 6.20
CA SER A 129 13.58 -0.09 6.33
C SER A 129 13.24 0.35 7.75
N THR A 130 12.28 1.26 7.87
CA THR A 130 11.79 1.78 9.15
C THR A 130 10.34 1.40 9.43
N ALA A 131 9.79 0.42 8.71
CA ALA A 131 8.44 -0.06 8.95
C ALA A 131 8.28 -1.55 8.67
N GLN A 132 7.54 -2.22 9.54
CA GLN A 132 6.95 -3.51 9.28
C GLN A 132 5.45 -3.32 9.05
N SER A 133 4.96 -3.75 7.89
CA SER A 133 3.53 -3.68 7.54
C SER A 133 2.91 -5.06 7.68
N LEU A 134 1.89 -5.16 8.52
CA LEU A 134 1.22 -6.43 8.84
C LEU A 134 -0.21 -6.43 8.31
N TRP A 135 -0.46 -7.27 7.34
CA TRP A 135 -1.78 -7.73 6.98
C TRP A 135 -1.99 -9.15 7.53
N LEU A 136 -3.07 -9.32 8.31
CA LEU A 136 -3.43 -10.58 8.95
C LEU A 136 -4.70 -11.12 8.31
N ALA A 137 -4.57 -12.20 7.53
CA ALA A 137 -5.71 -12.89 6.93
C ALA A 137 -6.45 -13.81 7.93
N ASP A 138 -6.12 -13.73 9.21
CA ASP A 138 -6.73 -14.51 10.28
C ASP A 138 -8.23 -14.26 10.39
N GLY A 139 -9.02 -15.31 10.48
CA GLY A 139 -10.47 -15.19 10.54
C GLY A 139 -11.17 -16.53 10.79
N THR A 140 -12.50 -16.49 10.68
CA THR A 140 -13.38 -17.66 10.84
C THR A 140 -14.43 -17.71 9.74
N ASN A 141 -14.86 -18.94 9.38
CA ASN A 141 -15.88 -19.18 8.34
C ASN A 141 -17.26 -19.53 8.92
N TYR A 142 -17.29 -20.06 10.12
CA TYR A 142 -18.53 -20.56 10.74
C TYR A 142 -18.68 -20.11 12.17
N ALA A 143 -19.90 -19.83 12.59
CA ALA A 143 -20.24 -19.60 13.98
C ALA A 143 -19.83 -20.82 14.84
N GLY A 144 -19.11 -20.56 15.93
CA GLY A 144 -18.61 -21.63 16.82
C GLY A 144 -17.32 -22.32 16.36
N GLN A 145 -16.70 -21.85 15.26
CA GLN A 145 -15.43 -22.40 14.78
C GLN A 145 -14.31 -22.25 15.82
N ASP A 146 -14.26 -21.13 16.53
CA ASP A 146 -13.29 -20.86 17.60
C ASP A 146 -13.90 -19.88 18.62
N ASP A 147 -13.27 -19.74 19.79
CA ASP A 147 -13.60 -18.68 20.77
C ASP A 147 -13.03 -17.34 20.30
N LEU A 148 -13.90 -16.43 19.85
CA LEU A 148 -13.54 -15.12 19.34
C LEU A 148 -12.77 -14.26 20.37
N ARG A 149 -13.04 -14.43 21.67
CA ARG A 149 -12.28 -13.74 22.73
C ARG A 149 -10.88 -14.32 22.89
N ALA A 150 -10.76 -15.64 22.76
CA ALA A 150 -9.44 -16.29 22.78
C ALA A 150 -8.59 -15.86 21.57
N ARG A 151 -9.16 -15.80 20.35
CA ARG A 151 -8.50 -15.28 19.15
C ARG A 151 -7.98 -13.87 19.39
N ARG A 152 -8.83 -12.98 19.90
CA ARG A 152 -8.43 -11.59 20.24
C ARG A 152 -7.29 -11.54 21.26
N ARG A 153 -7.29 -12.40 22.29
CA ARG A 153 -6.20 -12.46 23.29
C ARG A 153 -4.90 -12.96 22.68
N ARG A 154 -4.95 -13.99 21.82
CA ARG A 154 -3.78 -14.55 21.12
C ARG A 154 -3.16 -13.49 20.21
N MET A 155 -3.97 -12.82 19.39
CA MET A 155 -3.53 -11.72 18.52
C MET A 155 -2.81 -10.62 19.31
N LEU A 156 -3.42 -10.13 20.38
CA LEU A 156 -2.83 -9.06 21.18
C LEU A 156 -1.50 -9.51 21.83
N ALA A 157 -1.43 -10.74 22.35
CA ALA A 157 -0.21 -11.28 22.97
C ALA A 157 0.94 -11.38 21.94
N ALA A 158 0.66 -11.92 20.76
CA ALA A 158 1.64 -12.03 19.68
C ALA A 158 2.14 -10.64 19.22
N LEU A 159 1.22 -9.71 18.97
CA LEU A 159 1.60 -8.36 18.56
C LEU A 159 2.33 -7.56 19.65
N GLN A 160 2.07 -7.83 20.94
CA GLN A 160 2.85 -7.23 22.03
C GLN A 160 4.31 -7.73 22.04
N GLU A 161 4.54 -9.01 21.77
CA GLU A 161 5.88 -9.57 21.66
C GLU A 161 6.64 -8.95 20.47
N VAL A 162 6.02 -8.91 19.29
CA VAL A 162 6.60 -8.29 18.09
C VAL A 162 6.89 -6.81 18.31
N TYR A 163 5.94 -6.08 18.89
CA TYR A 163 6.11 -4.65 19.18
C TYR A 163 7.25 -4.38 20.16
N ALA A 164 7.44 -5.24 21.16
CA ALA A 164 8.52 -5.12 22.12
C ALA A 164 9.91 -5.34 21.51
N ALA A 165 9.98 -6.08 20.41
CA ALA A 165 11.22 -6.35 19.67
C ALA A 165 11.55 -5.27 18.62
N LEU A 166 10.60 -4.37 18.29
CA LEU A 166 10.85 -3.30 17.31
C LEU A 166 11.95 -2.35 17.78
N PRO A 167 12.97 -2.05 16.96
CA PRO A 167 13.89 -0.94 17.17
C PRO A 167 13.14 0.40 17.31
N ASP A 168 13.77 1.37 17.99
CA ASP A 168 13.13 2.67 18.28
C ASP A 168 12.78 3.49 17.03
N ASP A 169 13.46 3.27 15.93
CA ASP A 169 13.27 3.93 14.63
C ASP A 169 12.31 3.19 13.70
N GLN A 170 11.77 2.04 14.12
CA GLN A 170 10.80 1.27 13.32
C GLN A 170 9.37 1.45 13.84
N GLU A 171 8.43 1.45 12.90
CA GLU A 171 6.98 1.46 13.13
C GLU A 171 6.36 0.12 12.76
N LEU A 172 5.31 -0.26 13.49
CA LEU A 172 4.43 -1.37 13.16
C LEU A 172 3.15 -0.81 12.55
N LEU A 173 2.92 -1.12 11.29
CA LEU A 173 1.72 -0.72 10.57
C LEU A 173 0.73 -1.89 10.57
N LEU A 174 -0.45 -1.67 11.12
CA LEU A 174 -1.46 -2.72 11.27
C LEU A 174 -2.63 -2.48 10.32
N GLU A 175 -2.64 -3.25 9.26
CA GLU A 175 -3.66 -3.24 8.22
C GLU A 175 -4.87 -4.08 8.63
N TYR A 176 -6.07 -3.59 8.31
CA TYR A 176 -7.34 -4.27 8.55
C TYR A 176 -8.05 -4.59 7.23
N LYS A 177 -8.90 -5.62 7.26
CA LYS A 177 -9.73 -5.98 6.13
C LYS A 177 -11.04 -6.58 6.61
N PHE A 178 -12.17 -6.12 6.10
CA PHE A 178 -13.48 -6.48 6.68
C PHE A 178 -13.89 -7.92 6.36
N PHE A 179 -13.42 -8.51 5.26
CA PHE A 179 -13.52 -9.94 4.96
C PHE A 179 -12.47 -10.35 3.93
N GLU A 180 -12.23 -11.64 3.84
CA GLU A 180 -11.34 -12.26 2.85
C GLU A 180 -12.10 -13.40 2.16
N PRO A 181 -11.87 -13.71 0.87
CA PRO A 181 -12.53 -14.84 0.22
C PRO A 181 -12.35 -16.18 0.91
N ALA A 182 -11.24 -16.38 1.62
CA ALA A 182 -10.97 -17.58 2.42
C ALA A 182 -11.70 -17.58 3.77
N PHE A 183 -12.06 -16.39 4.30
CA PHE A 183 -12.72 -16.21 5.59
C PHE A 183 -13.83 -15.20 5.48
N TYR A 184 -15.05 -15.53 5.90
CA TYR A 184 -16.14 -14.59 5.82
C TYR A 184 -16.11 -13.53 6.94
N ALA A 185 -15.31 -13.73 7.98
CA ALA A 185 -15.09 -12.77 9.06
C ALA A 185 -13.62 -12.79 9.47
N THR A 186 -12.90 -11.71 9.19
CA THR A 186 -11.52 -11.51 9.64
C THR A 186 -11.49 -11.09 11.12
N ASP A 187 -10.42 -11.44 11.83
CA ASP A 187 -10.25 -11.06 13.24
C ASP A 187 -9.94 -9.57 13.42
N LEU A 188 -9.39 -8.93 12.38
CA LEU A 188 -9.09 -7.51 12.31
C LEU A 188 -9.90 -6.88 11.17
N ALA A 189 -11.19 -6.67 11.41
CA ALA A 189 -12.16 -6.40 10.38
C ALA A 189 -12.31 -4.92 9.99
N ASP A 190 -11.88 -3.98 10.85
CA ASP A 190 -12.13 -2.56 10.66
C ASP A 190 -11.05 -1.68 11.31
N TRP A 191 -11.01 -0.40 10.88
CA TRP A 191 -10.05 0.58 11.38
C TRP A 191 -10.13 0.81 12.90
N GLY A 192 -11.32 0.76 13.50
CA GLY A 192 -11.49 0.93 14.94
C GLY A 192 -10.90 -0.23 15.72
N SER A 193 -11.06 -1.47 15.22
CA SER A 193 -10.42 -2.66 15.80
C SER A 193 -8.89 -2.59 15.72
N SER A 194 -8.35 -2.09 14.60
CA SER A 194 -6.92 -1.84 14.42
C SER A 194 -6.42 -0.74 15.35
N LEU A 195 -7.12 0.40 15.42
CA LEU A 195 -6.80 1.50 16.32
C LEU A 195 -6.75 1.06 17.79
N LEU A 196 -7.72 0.27 18.24
CA LEU A 196 -7.73 -0.28 19.61
C LEU A 196 -6.54 -1.17 19.93
N ILE A 197 -6.02 -1.92 18.95
CA ILE A 197 -4.77 -2.69 19.12
C ILE A 197 -3.58 -1.74 19.17
N CYS A 198 -3.46 -0.84 18.21
CA CYS A 198 -2.35 0.13 18.15
C CYS A 198 -2.24 0.95 19.44
N GLN A 199 -3.37 1.39 20.01
CA GLN A 199 -3.38 2.10 21.29
C GLN A 199 -2.87 1.25 22.47
N LYS A 200 -3.12 -0.08 22.46
CA LYS A 200 -2.64 -1.01 23.51
C LYS A 200 -1.17 -1.36 23.36
N LEU A 201 -0.64 -1.34 22.14
CA LEU A 201 0.76 -1.64 21.86
C LEU A 201 1.67 -0.46 22.23
N GLY A 202 1.36 0.74 21.73
CA GLY A 202 2.16 1.92 21.99
C GLY A 202 2.24 2.89 20.79
N PRO A 203 3.01 3.98 20.89
CA PRO A 203 2.99 5.08 19.91
C PRO A 203 3.57 4.71 18.53
N ARG A 204 4.43 3.71 18.45
CA ARG A 204 5.01 3.22 17.18
C ARG A 204 4.13 2.21 16.45
N ALA A 205 3.00 1.80 17.04
CA ALA A 205 1.99 1.01 16.36
C ALA A 205 0.94 1.94 15.77
N LYS A 206 0.74 1.88 14.47
CA LYS A 206 -0.17 2.75 13.72
C LYS A 206 -1.05 1.95 12.79
N VAL A 207 -2.17 2.54 12.41
CA VAL A 207 -3.13 1.93 11.48
C VAL A 207 -2.67 2.20 10.06
N LEU A 208 -2.69 1.17 9.22
CA LEU A 208 -2.55 1.28 7.78
C LEU A 208 -3.93 1.20 7.15
N VAL A 209 -4.25 2.17 6.31
CA VAL A 209 -5.54 2.28 5.62
C VAL A 209 -5.39 1.79 4.19
N ASP A 210 -5.96 0.63 3.88
CA ASP A 210 -6.11 0.17 2.50
C ASP A 210 -7.45 0.69 1.92
N MET A 211 -7.39 1.29 0.71
CA MET A 211 -8.57 1.87 0.06
C MET A 211 -9.58 0.80 -0.37
N GLY A 212 -9.14 -0.42 -0.64
CA GLY A 212 -9.96 -1.56 -1.04
C GLY A 212 -10.64 -2.27 0.12
N HIS A 213 -10.09 -2.18 1.32
CA HIS A 213 -10.49 -2.97 2.49
C HIS A 213 -11.72 -2.46 3.24
N HIS A 214 -12.64 -1.82 2.53
CA HIS A 214 -13.84 -1.22 3.11
C HIS A 214 -15.11 -1.72 2.45
N ALA A 215 -16.18 -1.84 3.23
CA ALA A 215 -17.51 -2.07 2.70
C ALA A 215 -17.94 -0.91 1.79
N GLN A 216 -18.83 -1.19 0.83
CA GLN A 216 -19.41 -0.16 -0.01
C GLN A 216 -20.08 0.93 0.85
N GLY A 217 -19.79 2.18 0.53
CA GLY A 217 -20.32 3.34 1.26
C GLY A 217 -19.59 3.69 2.57
N ALA A 218 -18.45 3.06 2.87
CA ALA A 218 -17.59 3.54 3.95
C ALA A 218 -17.03 4.92 3.58
N ASN A 219 -17.05 5.85 4.55
CA ASN A 219 -16.49 7.19 4.40
C ASN A 219 -15.01 7.14 4.81
N ILE A 220 -14.12 6.95 3.82
CA ILE A 220 -12.69 6.73 4.08
C ILE A 220 -12.02 8.04 4.50
N GLU A 221 -12.36 9.18 3.93
CA GLU A 221 -11.82 10.47 4.33
C GLU A 221 -12.11 10.78 5.81
N GLN A 222 -13.26 10.40 6.33
CA GLN A 222 -13.56 10.54 7.77
C GLN A 222 -12.69 9.61 8.63
N ILE A 223 -12.44 8.39 8.17
CA ILE A 223 -11.53 7.45 8.86
C ILE A 223 -10.12 8.05 8.92
N VAL A 224 -9.66 8.61 7.82
CA VAL A 224 -8.35 9.28 7.71
C VAL A 224 -8.26 10.46 8.69
N ALA A 225 -9.26 11.34 8.68
CA ALA A 225 -9.31 12.49 9.59
C ALA A 225 -9.25 12.08 11.07
N ILE A 226 -9.98 11.01 11.45
CA ILE A 226 -9.96 10.50 12.83
C ILE A 226 -8.59 9.92 13.18
N LEU A 227 -8.02 9.09 12.32
CA LEU A 227 -6.72 8.45 12.58
C LEU A 227 -5.58 9.46 12.63
N ASP A 228 -5.64 10.52 11.82
CA ASP A 228 -4.68 11.62 11.84
C ASP A 228 -4.78 12.42 13.16
N GLU A 229 -5.98 12.82 13.56
CA GLU A 229 -6.24 13.53 14.84
C GLU A 229 -5.77 12.71 16.05
N GLU A 230 -5.95 11.39 16.03
CA GLU A 230 -5.47 10.48 17.08
C GLU A 230 -3.95 10.23 17.01
N GLY A 231 -3.24 10.74 15.99
CA GLY A 231 -1.82 10.50 15.76
C GLY A 231 -1.51 9.02 15.48
N ARG A 232 -2.46 8.31 14.87
CA ARG A 232 -2.39 6.87 14.60
C ARG A 232 -2.48 6.48 13.13
N LEU A 233 -2.52 7.45 12.24
CA LEU A 233 -2.41 7.19 10.80
C LEU A 233 -0.95 6.87 10.45
N GLY A 234 -0.66 5.63 10.09
CA GLY A 234 0.69 5.17 9.77
C GLY A 234 1.00 5.16 8.28
N GLY A 235 0.01 4.85 7.47
CA GLY A 235 0.19 4.74 6.03
C GLY A 235 -1.07 4.37 5.30
N PHE A 236 -0.89 4.27 3.99
CA PHE A 236 -1.91 3.83 3.05
C PHE A 236 -1.43 2.67 2.21
N HIS A 237 -2.37 1.83 1.80
CA HIS A 237 -2.31 1.01 0.61
C HIS A 237 -3.30 1.57 -0.41
N PHE A 238 -2.77 2.22 -1.44
CA PHE A 238 -3.57 2.85 -2.50
C PHE A 238 -3.89 1.86 -3.60
N ASN A 239 -5.14 1.67 -3.82
CA ASN A 239 -5.76 0.97 -4.93
C ASN A 239 -7.13 1.61 -5.22
N ASN A 240 -7.96 0.95 -5.99
CA ASN A 240 -9.39 1.23 -6.06
C ASN A 240 -10.17 -0.07 -6.00
N ARG A 241 -11.39 0.03 -5.49
CA ARG A 241 -12.36 -1.06 -5.44
C ARG A 241 -13.64 -0.68 -6.18
N LYS A 242 -14.34 -1.67 -6.68
CA LYS A 242 -15.69 -1.51 -7.23
C LYS A 242 -16.70 -2.40 -6.52
N TYR A 243 -16.38 -3.65 -6.28
CA TYR A 243 -17.26 -4.62 -5.64
C TYR A 243 -16.75 -5.08 -4.29
N ALA A 244 -15.48 -5.35 -4.21
CA ALA A 244 -14.79 -5.79 -3.00
C ALA A 244 -13.35 -5.28 -3.05
N ASP A 245 -12.40 -6.07 -2.64
CA ASP A 245 -10.99 -5.82 -2.77
C ASP A 245 -10.52 -6.19 -4.19
N ASP A 246 -10.74 -5.28 -5.11
CA ASP A 246 -10.49 -5.51 -6.54
C ASP A 246 -9.05 -5.18 -6.94
N ASP A 247 -8.29 -4.51 -6.08
CA ASP A 247 -6.88 -4.08 -6.27
C ASP A 247 -6.61 -3.39 -7.62
N VAL A 248 -7.62 -2.67 -8.14
CA VAL A 248 -7.46 -1.98 -9.42
C VAL A 248 -6.67 -0.69 -9.27
N ILE A 249 -6.20 -0.15 -10.38
CA ILE A 249 -5.38 1.08 -10.46
C ILE A 249 -5.96 2.19 -9.59
N ALA A 250 -5.15 2.78 -8.74
CA ALA A 250 -5.52 3.86 -7.84
C ALA A 250 -6.20 5.01 -8.60
N GLY A 251 -7.36 5.47 -8.11
CA GLY A 251 -8.13 6.55 -8.73
C GLY A 251 -8.87 6.17 -10.01
N SER A 252 -8.88 4.90 -10.44
CA SER A 252 -9.50 4.47 -11.70
C SER A 252 -11.02 4.37 -11.64
N VAL A 253 -11.57 3.98 -10.49
CA VAL A 253 -13.01 3.77 -10.31
C VAL A 253 -13.66 4.96 -9.60
N ASN A 254 -13.05 5.45 -8.52
CA ASN A 254 -13.56 6.56 -7.73
C ASN A 254 -12.47 7.62 -7.48
N PRO A 255 -12.11 8.42 -8.49
CA PRO A 255 -11.10 9.47 -8.34
C PRO A 255 -11.50 10.57 -7.37
N PHE A 256 -12.80 10.76 -7.12
CA PHE A 256 -13.27 11.76 -6.16
C PHE A 256 -13.01 11.32 -4.71
N GLU A 257 -13.19 10.05 -4.37
CA GLU A 257 -12.83 9.51 -3.06
C GLU A 257 -11.32 9.66 -2.78
N LEU A 258 -10.47 9.32 -3.76
CA LEU A 258 -9.03 9.51 -3.66
C LEU A 258 -8.67 10.99 -3.42
N PHE A 259 -9.32 11.91 -4.14
CA PHE A 259 -9.15 13.34 -3.92
C PHE A 259 -9.56 13.76 -2.50
N LEU A 260 -10.69 13.29 -1.97
CA LEU A 260 -11.16 13.62 -0.62
C LEU A 260 -10.19 13.13 0.46
N VAL A 261 -9.63 11.91 0.31
CA VAL A 261 -8.58 11.42 1.20
C VAL A 261 -7.37 12.36 1.19
N PHE A 262 -6.92 12.79 0.01
CA PHE A 262 -5.83 13.75 -0.08
C PHE A 262 -6.21 15.15 0.45
N CYS A 263 -7.49 15.53 0.43
CA CYS A 263 -7.93 16.74 1.10
C CYS A 263 -7.69 16.70 2.60
N GLU A 264 -7.96 15.59 3.26
CA GLU A 264 -7.67 15.42 4.69
C GLU A 264 -6.16 15.43 4.95
N LEU A 265 -5.38 14.70 4.16
CA LEU A 265 -3.92 14.69 4.30
C LEU A 265 -3.29 16.06 4.08
N ALA A 266 -3.78 16.84 3.12
CA ALA A 266 -3.30 18.20 2.86
C ALA A 266 -3.80 19.24 3.90
N ALA A 267 -4.78 18.90 4.72
CA ALA A 267 -5.24 19.70 5.85
C ALA A 267 -4.46 19.40 7.14
N SER A 268 -3.84 18.23 7.24
CA SER A 268 -3.01 17.86 8.38
C SER A 268 -1.81 18.79 8.55
N SER A 269 -1.43 19.03 9.79
CA SER A 269 -0.24 19.82 10.14
C SER A 269 1.04 18.94 10.22
N GLY A 270 0.87 17.63 10.18
CA GLY A 270 1.95 16.65 10.25
C GLY A 270 2.60 16.37 8.89
N PRO A 271 3.67 15.58 8.86
CA PRO A 271 4.20 15.04 7.61
C PRO A 271 3.19 14.06 6.99
N LEU A 272 3.25 13.89 5.67
CA LEU A 272 2.50 12.83 5.02
C LEU A 272 2.88 11.47 5.61
N PRO A 273 1.90 10.59 5.87
CA PRO A 273 2.18 9.22 6.25
C PRO A 273 2.81 8.46 5.07
N ARG A 274 3.15 7.18 5.24
CA ARG A 274 3.61 6.35 4.12
C ARG A 274 2.50 6.20 3.08
N LEU A 275 2.85 6.38 1.82
CA LEU A 275 1.93 6.31 0.70
C LEU A 275 2.35 5.13 -0.18
N THR A 276 1.89 3.93 0.15
CA THR A 276 2.21 2.71 -0.61
C THR A 276 1.08 2.40 -1.58
N ILE A 277 1.41 1.97 -2.78
CA ILE A 277 0.46 1.36 -3.70
C ILE A 277 0.31 -0.11 -3.31
N ASP A 278 -0.91 -0.64 -3.29
CA ASP A 278 -1.16 -2.07 -3.17
C ASP A 278 -2.07 -2.54 -4.30
N GLN A 279 -1.47 -3.18 -5.29
CA GLN A 279 -2.16 -3.61 -6.50
C GLN A 279 -1.62 -4.93 -6.99
N SER A 280 -2.55 -5.80 -7.41
CA SER A 280 -2.28 -7.07 -8.08
C SER A 280 -2.77 -6.98 -9.51
N HIS A 281 -1.86 -6.71 -10.45
CA HIS A 281 -2.20 -6.50 -11.85
C HIS A 281 -2.44 -7.85 -12.56
N ASN A 282 -3.70 -8.22 -12.79
CA ASN A 282 -4.08 -9.52 -13.35
C ASN A 282 -4.04 -9.58 -14.88
N VAL A 283 -4.42 -8.49 -15.56
CA VAL A 283 -4.50 -8.41 -17.03
C VAL A 283 -3.72 -7.23 -17.60
N GLU A 284 -3.40 -6.27 -16.78
CA GLU A 284 -2.71 -5.05 -17.14
C GLU A 284 -1.21 -5.28 -17.32
N ALA A 285 -0.57 -4.51 -18.19
CA ALA A 285 0.89 -4.41 -18.23
C ALA A 285 1.39 -3.77 -16.92
N LYS A 286 2.05 -4.55 -16.08
CA LYS A 286 2.34 -4.21 -14.67
C LYS A 286 3.06 -2.87 -14.48
N VAL A 287 4.13 -2.63 -15.23
CA VAL A 287 4.89 -1.36 -15.15
C VAL A 287 4.04 -0.17 -15.61
N GLU A 288 3.23 -0.34 -16.65
CA GLU A 288 2.35 0.73 -17.16
C GLU A 288 1.23 1.04 -16.15
N ALA A 289 0.63 0.01 -15.55
CA ALA A 289 -0.39 0.16 -14.52
C ALA A 289 0.18 0.88 -13.28
N MET A 290 1.41 0.55 -12.88
CA MET A 290 2.09 1.20 -11.76
C MET A 290 2.37 2.69 -12.08
N VAL A 291 2.89 3.00 -13.27
CA VAL A 291 3.08 4.40 -13.72
C VAL A 291 1.78 5.17 -13.69
N LEU A 292 0.68 4.57 -14.17
CA LEU A 292 -0.64 5.22 -14.17
C LEU A 292 -1.15 5.48 -12.76
N SER A 293 -0.95 4.55 -11.83
CA SER A 293 -1.33 4.72 -10.43
C SER A 293 -0.57 5.88 -9.77
N VAL A 294 0.74 5.96 -9.98
CA VAL A 294 1.55 7.08 -9.47
C VAL A 294 1.07 8.42 -10.05
N VAL A 295 0.77 8.48 -11.35
CA VAL A 295 0.24 9.69 -12.00
C VAL A 295 -1.10 10.11 -11.38
N ASN A 296 -2.03 9.16 -11.18
CA ASN A 296 -3.33 9.43 -10.59
C ASN A 296 -3.20 9.95 -9.15
N ILE A 297 -2.30 9.39 -8.36
CA ILE A 297 -2.00 9.85 -6.99
C ILE A 297 -1.42 11.26 -7.01
N GLN A 298 -0.45 11.55 -7.88
CA GLN A 298 0.10 12.90 -8.04
C GLN A 298 -0.99 13.92 -8.39
N GLU A 299 -1.90 13.59 -9.32
CA GLU A 299 -2.98 14.47 -9.73
C GLU A 299 -4.00 14.69 -8.61
N ALA A 300 -4.37 13.64 -7.87
CA ALA A 300 -5.29 13.75 -6.74
C ALA A 300 -4.71 14.65 -5.64
N TYR A 301 -3.44 14.45 -5.30
CA TYR A 301 -2.75 15.30 -4.31
C TYR A 301 -2.62 16.75 -4.81
N ALA A 302 -2.24 16.97 -6.06
CA ALA A 302 -2.16 18.32 -6.64
C ALA A 302 -3.50 19.06 -6.56
N LYS A 303 -4.62 18.40 -6.85
CA LYS A 303 -5.96 18.96 -6.70
C LYS A 303 -6.28 19.32 -5.25
N ALA A 304 -5.94 18.45 -4.31
CA ALA A 304 -6.15 18.67 -2.88
C ALA A 304 -5.36 19.88 -2.34
N LEU A 305 -4.16 20.09 -2.86
CA LEU A 305 -3.33 21.26 -2.54
C LEU A 305 -3.91 22.59 -3.08
N LEU A 306 -4.78 22.55 -4.09
CA LEU A 306 -5.43 23.72 -4.68
C LEU A 306 -6.77 24.07 -4.01
N VAL A 307 -7.23 23.32 -3.03
CA VAL A 307 -8.45 23.65 -2.26
C VAL A 307 -8.25 24.99 -1.54
N ASP A 308 -9.15 25.95 -1.76
CA ASP A 308 -9.19 27.20 -1.00
C ASP A 308 -9.69 26.92 0.43
N ARG A 309 -8.73 26.65 1.32
CA ARG A 309 -9.02 26.29 2.72
C ARG A 309 -9.71 27.42 3.48
N ALA A 310 -9.43 28.67 3.16
CA ALA A 310 -10.04 29.81 3.81
C ALA A 310 -11.52 29.93 3.42
N ALA A 311 -11.83 29.86 2.13
CA ALA A 311 -13.19 29.84 1.64
C ALA A 311 -13.98 28.62 2.15
N LEU A 312 -13.34 27.43 2.19
CA LEU A 312 -13.97 26.23 2.72
C LEU A 312 -14.36 26.41 4.20
N SER A 313 -13.45 26.88 5.04
CA SER A 313 -13.70 27.13 6.47
C SER A 313 -14.83 28.16 6.68
N GLU A 314 -14.80 29.29 5.94
CA GLU A 314 -15.83 30.31 6.00
C GLU A 314 -17.23 29.74 5.70
N ARG A 315 -17.35 28.90 4.64
CA ARG A 315 -18.62 28.25 4.27
C ARG A 315 -19.08 27.25 5.34
N GLN A 316 -18.15 26.47 5.87
CA GLN A 316 -18.44 25.49 6.93
C GLN A 316 -18.94 26.18 8.22
N GLU A 317 -18.27 27.25 8.66
CA GLU A 317 -18.67 28.02 9.83
C GLU A 317 -20.04 28.71 9.64
N ALA A 318 -20.34 29.15 8.42
CA ALA A 318 -21.64 29.73 8.08
C ALA A 318 -22.76 28.69 7.93
N GLY A 319 -22.46 27.39 7.94
CA GLY A 319 -23.41 26.32 7.64
C GLY A 319 -23.88 26.30 6.18
N ASP A 320 -23.12 26.93 5.29
CA ASP A 320 -23.37 26.91 3.83
C ASP A 320 -22.85 25.62 3.21
N VAL A 321 -23.63 24.54 3.37
CA VAL A 321 -23.26 23.17 2.95
C VAL A 321 -22.95 23.09 1.45
N LEU A 322 -23.75 23.75 0.62
CA LEU A 322 -23.55 23.67 -0.83
C LEU A 322 -22.36 24.51 -1.27
N GLY A 323 -22.18 25.71 -0.70
CA GLY A 323 -21.01 26.52 -0.97
C GLY A 323 -19.70 25.86 -0.53
N ALA A 324 -19.69 25.17 0.62
CA ALA A 324 -18.54 24.37 1.04
C ALA A 324 -18.25 23.21 0.06
N HIS A 325 -19.29 22.51 -0.40
CA HIS A 325 -19.14 21.46 -1.41
C HIS A 325 -18.63 21.99 -2.75
N GLU A 326 -19.09 23.15 -3.18
CA GLU A 326 -18.62 23.80 -4.44
C GLU A 326 -17.13 24.13 -4.39
N VAL A 327 -16.60 24.58 -3.25
CA VAL A 327 -15.15 24.82 -3.08
C VAL A 327 -14.33 23.55 -3.36
N LEU A 328 -14.76 22.40 -2.84
CA LEU A 328 -14.10 21.13 -3.12
C LEU A 328 -14.26 20.71 -4.59
N LEU A 329 -15.45 20.87 -5.17
CA LEU A 329 -15.70 20.51 -6.57
C LEU A 329 -14.89 21.36 -7.54
N ASP A 330 -14.68 22.62 -7.27
CA ASP A 330 -13.89 23.52 -8.12
C ASP A 330 -12.42 23.08 -8.13
N ALA A 331 -11.85 22.73 -6.98
CA ALA A 331 -10.52 22.17 -6.90
C ALA A 331 -10.44 20.80 -7.63
N PHE A 332 -11.41 19.90 -7.44
CA PHE A 332 -11.45 18.60 -8.10
C PHE A 332 -11.52 18.70 -9.63
N ARG A 333 -12.25 19.68 -10.16
CA ARG A 333 -12.41 19.92 -11.60
C ARG A 333 -11.23 20.62 -12.26
N THR A 334 -10.32 21.18 -11.45
CA THR A 334 -9.15 21.88 -11.98
C THR A 334 -8.23 20.91 -12.72
N ASP A 335 -7.80 21.29 -13.94
CA ASP A 335 -6.81 20.51 -14.69
C ASP A 335 -5.41 20.77 -14.10
N VAL A 336 -4.91 19.80 -13.35
CA VAL A 336 -3.60 19.85 -12.69
C VAL A 336 -2.47 19.21 -13.51
N ARG A 337 -2.77 18.62 -14.67
CA ARG A 337 -1.75 17.95 -15.50
C ARG A 337 -0.60 18.88 -15.86
N PRO A 338 -0.81 20.17 -16.22
CA PRO A 338 0.31 21.08 -16.46
C PRO A 338 1.18 21.35 -15.22
N LEU A 339 0.57 21.40 -14.02
CA LEU A 339 1.30 21.54 -12.75
C LEU A 339 2.15 20.29 -12.47
N CYS A 340 1.55 19.11 -12.57
CA CYS A 340 2.25 17.84 -12.37
C CYS A 340 3.40 17.66 -13.39
N ALA A 341 3.19 18.02 -14.66
CA ALA A 341 4.21 17.95 -15.70
C ALA A 341 5.42 18.86 -15.36
N ARG A 342 5.19 20.11 -14.93
CA ARG A 342 6.29 21.01 -14.52
C ARG A 342 7.07 20.43 -13.34
N VAL A 343 6.39 19.92 -12.33
CA VAL A 343 7.05 19.32 -11.15
C VAL A 343 7.89 18.11 -11.55
N ARG A 344 7.35 17.22 -12.39
CA ARG A 344 8.11 16.07 -12.92
C ARG A 344 9.33 16.51 -13.72
N ALA A 345 9.16 17.47 -14.63
CA ALA A 345 10.27 18.02 -15.42
C ALA A 345 11.38 18.63 -14.55
N ALA A 346 11.01 19.36 -13.49
CA ALA A 346 11.96 19.92 -12.53
C ALA A 346 12.76 18.86 -11.78
N LYS A 347 12.22 17.65 -11.62
CA LYS A 347 12.90 16.47 -11.05
C LYS A 347 13.64 15.62 -12.11
N GLY A 348 13.67 16.06 -13.37
CA GLY A 348 14.28 15.30 -14.47
C GLY A 348 13.46 14.10 -14.96
N ALA A 349 12.21 13.99 -14.53
CA ALA A 349 11.28 12.94 -14.94
C ALA A 349 10.47 13.35 -16.19
N ALA A 350 9.65 12.43 -16.72
CA ALA A 350 8.88 12.68 -17.91
C ALA A 350 7.65 13.60 -17.63
N GLU A 351 7.40 14.57 -18.49
CA GLU A 351 6.18 15.39 -18.41
C GLU A 351 4.91 14.55 -18.56
N ASP A 352 4.93 13.56 -19.47
CA ASP A 352 3.90 12.54 -19.64
C ASP A 352 4.55 11.15 -19.46
N PRO A 353 4.50 10.56 -18.23
CA PRO A 353 5.15 9.29 -17.94
C PRO A 353 4.62 8.12 -18.75
N VAL A 354 3.29 8.07 -19.00
CA VAL A 354 2.66 6.97 -19.74
C VAL A 354 3.09 7.01 -21.21
N ALA A 355 3.04 8.18 -21.85
CA ALA A 355 3.50 8.34 -23.22
C ALA A 355 5.01 8.04 -23.34
N ALA A 356 5.82 8.47 -22.38
CA ALA A 356 7.25 8.21 -22.34
C ALA A 356 7.58 6.72 -22.17
N LEU A 357 6.85 5.99 -21.31
CA LEU A 357 7.00 4.53 -21.16
C LEU A 357 6.72 3.81 -22.48
N ARG A 358 5.59 4.14 -23.12
CA ARG A 358 5.18 3.53 -24.39
C ARG A 358 6.18 3.80 -25.52
N ALA A 359 6.66 5.04 -25.63
CA ALA A 359 7.66 5.44 -26.62
C ALA A 359 9.04 4.84 -26.35
N GLY A 360 9.40 4.64 -25.07
CA GLY A 360 10.71 4.13 -24.65
C GLY A 360 10.95 2.64 -24.88
N GLY A 361 9.88 1.88 -25.18
CA GLY A 361 9.97 0.46 -25.51
C GLY A 361 10.44 -0.43 -24.34
N TYR A 362 10.29 0.04 -23.09
CA TYR A 362 10.71 -0.71 -21.90
C TYR A 362 10.05 -2.08 -21.82
N VAL A 363 8.71 -2.14 -21.96
CA VAL A 363 7.95 -3.39 -21.90
C VAL A 363 8.44 -4.39 -22.98
N ALA A 364 8.68 -3.94 -24.20
CA ALA A 364 9.21 -4.81 -25.27
C ALA A 364 10.62 -5.31 -24.95
N ARG A 365 11.43 -4.51 -24.27
CA ARG A 365 12.79 -4.88 -23.83
C ARG A 365 12.74 -5.99 -22.79
N ILE A 366 11.98 -5.82 -21.70
CA ILE A 366 11.89 -6.81 -20.62
C ILE A 366 11.29 -8.14 -21.11
N VAL A 367 10.30 -8.11 -22.01
CA VAL A 367 9.77 -9.33 -22.64
C VAL A 367 10.85 -10.07 -23.42
N ARG A 368 11.69 -9.37 -24.16
CA ARG A 368 12.81 -9.98 -24.91
C ARG A 368 13.90 -10.55 -23.99
N ASP A 369 14.24 -9.81 -22.92
CA ASP A 369 15.39 -10.11 -22.06
C ASP A 369 15.05 -11.16 -20.97
N ARG A 370 13.81 -11.15 -20.45
CA ARG A 370 13.34 -12.08 -19.41
C ARG A 370 12.56 -13.27 -19.97
N GLY A 371 12.08 -13.19 -21.21
CA GLY A 371 11.38 -14.24 -21.96
C GLY A 371 9.92 -13.90 -22.24
N ALA A 372 9.50 -14.34 -23.42
CA ALA A 372 8.12 -14.21 -23.89
C ALA A 372 7.24 -15.43 -23.53
N THR A 373 7.86 -16.52 -23.04
CA THR A 373 7.16 -17.79 -22.80
C THR A 373 6.45 -17.73 -21.47
N VAL A 374 5.14 -17.87 -21.53
CA VAL A 374 4.29 -18.09 -20.36
C VAL A 374 4.18 -19.62 -20.18
N GLU A 375 4.60 -20.12 -19.03
CA GLU A 375 4.36 -21.52 -18.71
C GLU A 375 2.84 -21.71 -18.59
N THR A 376 2.28 -22.56 -19.46
CA THR A 376 0.89 -22.97 -19.30
C THR A 376 0.81 -23.80 -18.02
N ALA A 377 0.20 -23.26 -16.97
CA ALA A 377 -0.18 -24.05 -15.82
C ALA A 377 -0.97 -25.25 -16.33
N GLY A 378 -0.39 -26.45 -16.18
CA GLY A 378 -1.07 -27.70 -16.51
C GLY A 378 -2.42 -27.71 -15.80
N GLY A 379 -3.46 -28.09 -16.52
CA GLY A 379 -4.86 -27.98 -16.15
C GLY A 379 -5.21 -28.41 -14.72
N TRP A 380 -6.38 -28.08 -14.30
CA TRP A 380 -7.06 -28.36 -13.03
C TRP A 380 -6.54 -29.65 -12.35
N GLY A 381 -5.64 -29.54 -11.38
CA GLY A 381 -5.16 -30.70 -10.64
C GLY A 381 -3.66 -30.69 -10.33
N ARG A 382 -3.13 -29.64 -9.74
CA ARG A 382 -1.91 -29.77 -8.91
C ARG A 382 -2.15 -29.13 -7.57
#